data_0bb71b34bf527ef7b7d22b4e2234a5cd
#
_entry.id   0bb71b34bf527ef7b7d22b4e2234a5cd
#
_cell.length_a   1.000
_cell.length_b   1.000
_cell.length_c   1.000
_cell.angle_alpha   90.00
_cell.angle_beta   90.00
_cell.angle_gamma   90.00
#
_symmetry.space_group_name_H-M   'P 1'
#
loop_
_entity.id
_entity.type
_entity.pdbx_description
1 polymer ?
#
loop_
_entity_poly.entity_id
_entity_poly.type
_entity_poly.pdbx_seq_one_letter_code
_entity_poly.pdbx_strand_id
1 'polypeptide(L)'
;MKLYLEFLSIHIKKAMQYKASFLLSALAQLFIPLTCFWGVQFMFMRFKQVDGFTYTEVSLCYAIVLLSFSLAELFFRGFDTFDRMIGNGEFDRVLVRPRNEVFLVLCSRMDLERFGKGIMAIFLLIWALQNCPIDWCAARVMTLIFMILGGIVLFAGVYLIFAGLCFFTLEGLEFINILTDGMREHGRYPLSIYGKGVLTFCTYIVPYALVQYYPLMYLIGRHNDARAMLLPVIACVFIVPCYLFWKFGVRHYRSTGS
;
A
#
# COMPACT_ATOMS: atom_id res chain seq x y z
N MET A 1 -9.54 -15.07 -14.68
CA MET A 1 -8.12 -14.91 -14.99
C MET A 1 -7.90 -14.40 -16.41
N LYS A 2 -8.46 -15.00 -17.44
CA LYS A 2 -8.29 -14.57 -18.86
C LYS A 2 -8.70 -13.10 -19.10
N LEU A 3 -9.85 -12.68 -18.60
CA LEU A 3 -10.33 -11.29 -18.73
C LEU A 3 -9.39 -10.26 -18.06
N TYR A 4 -8.82 -10.58 -16.91
CA TYR A 4 -7.84 -9.70 -16.24
C TYR A 4 -6.59 -9.49 -17.09
N LEU A 5 -6.07 -10.53 -17.72
CA LEU A 5 -4.92 -10.45 -18.64
C LEU A 5 -5.25 -9.64 -19.90
N GLU A 6 -6.49 -9.69 -20.37
CA GLU A 6 -6.95 -8.85 -21.49
C GLU A 6 -6.96 -7.36 -21.11
N PHE A 7 -7.49 -7.01 -19.92
CA PHE A 7 -7.42 -5.64 -19.40
C PHE A 7 -5.97 -5.18 -19.21
N LEU A 8 -5.12 -6.01 -18.63
CA LEU A 8 -3.70 -5.71 -18.47
C LEU A 8 -3.03 -5.44 -19.84
N SER A 9 -3.32 -6.26 -20.84
CA SER A 9 -2.82 -6.07 -22.22
C SER A 9 -3.25 -4.72 -22.81
N ILE A 10 -4.49 -4.31 -22.56
CA ILE A 10 -5.00 -3.00 -23.03
C ILE A 10 -4.23 -1.87 -22.35
N HIS A 11 -4.03 -1.94 -21.04
CA HIS A 11 -3.27 -0.91 -20.29
C HIS A 11 -1.80 -0.85 -20.73
N ILE A 12 -1.17 -1.99 -21.01
CA ILE A 12 0.20 -2.04 -21.57
C ILE A 12 0.23 -1.38 -22.95
N LYS A 13 -0.70 -1.71 -23.85
CA LYS A 13 -0.76 -1.10 -25.19
C LYS A 13 -0.95 0.41 -25.10
N LYS A 14 -1.83 0.89 -24.19
CA LYS A 14 -2.04 2.31 -23.94
C LYS A 14 -0.75 2.99 -23.46
N ALA A 15 -0.04 2.41 -22.49
CA ALA A 15 1.22 2.94 -21.99
C ALA A 15 2.31 2.98 -23.08
N MET A 16 2.35 1.96 -23.95
CA MET A 16 3.33 1.88 -25.06
C MET A 16 3.01 2.83 -26.24
N GLN A 17 1.85 3.46 -26.26
CA GLN A 17 1.53 4.46 -27.27
C GLN A 17 2.40 5.72 -27.11
N TYR A 18 2.74 6.08 -25.85
CA TYR A 18 3.58 7.25 -25.52
C TYR A 18 4.83 6.81 -24.74
N LYS A 19 5.71 6.03 -25.42
CA LYS A 19 6.89 5.39 -24.79
C LYS A 19 7.79 6.36 -24.04
N ALA A 20 8.07 7.54 -24.60
CA ALA A 20 8.95 8.53 -23.97
C ALA A 20 8.33 9.06 -22.66
N SER A 21 7.05 9.41 -22.67
CA SER A 21 6.34 9.86 -21.46
C SER A 21 6.30 8.75 -20.42
N PHE A 22 5.98 7.52 -20.82
CA PHE A 22 6.00 6.36 -19.93
C PHE A 22 7.35 6.15 -19.27
N LEU A 23 8.46 6.18 -20.04
CA LEU A 23 9.81 6.00 -19.51
C LEU A 23 10.20 7.14 -18.54
N LEU A 24 9.90 8.39 -18.90
CA LEU A 24 10.18 9.54 -18.04
C LEU A 24 9.41 9.44 -16.72
N SER A 25 8.12 9.10 -16.77
CA SER A 25 7.30 8.92 -15.57
C SER A 25 7.80 7.74 -14.72
N ALA A 26 8.16 6.61 -15.35
CA ALA A 26 8.71 5.45 -14.65
C ALA A 26 10.05 5.77 -13.97
N LEU A 27 10.93 6.52 -14.65
CA LEU A 27 12.19 7.01 -14.07
C LEU A 27 11.93 7.96 -12.90
N ALA A 28 11.02 8.93 -13.04
CA ALA A 28 10.64 9.82 -11.94
C ALA A 28 10.15 9.03 -10.72
N GLN A 29 9.30 8.04 -10.93
CA GLN A 29 8.81 7.14 -9.87
C GLN A 29 9.90 6.29 -9.22
N LEU A 30 11.02 6.04 -9.90
CA LEU A 30 12.19 5.37 -9.33
C LEU A 30 13.00 6.31 -8.43
N PHE A 31 13.15 7.59 -8.81
CA PHE A 31 13.96 8.54 -8.03
C PHE A 31 13.27 9.03 -6.75
N ILE A 32 11.93 9.16 -6.72
CA ILE A 32 11.20 9.64 -5.55
C ILE A 32 11.51 8.82 -4.29
N PRO A 33 11.42 7.47 -4.29
CA PRO A 33 11.79 6.69 -3.11
C PRO A 33 13.27 6.79 -2.73
N LEU A 34 14.15 6.98 -3.70
CA LEU A 34 15.59 7.14 -3.48
C LEU A 34 15.90 8.43 -2.71
N THR A 35 15.25 9.54 -3.07
CA THR A 35 15.43 10.80 -2.33
C THR A 35 14.95 10.68 -0.89
N CYS A 36 13.84 9.97 -0.66
CA CYS A 36 13.34 9.67 0.69
C CYS A 36 14.34 8.82 1.48
N PHE A 37 14.89 7.79 0.85
CA PHE A 37 15.90 6.92 1.45
C PHE A 37 17.16 7.70 1.86
N TRP A 38 17.65 8.58 1.00
CA TRP A 38 18.76 9.48 1.35
C TRP A 38 18.39 10.44 2.47
N GLY A 39 17.15 10.94 2.50
CA GLY A 39 16.66 11.76 3.62
C GLY A 39 16.78 11.05 4.96
N VAL A 40 16.40 9.76 5.01
CA VAL A 40 16.58 8.91 6.20
C VAL A 40 18.07 8.76 6.52
N GLN A 41 18.93 8.52 5.53
CA GLN A 41 20.37 8.40 5.72
C GLN A 41 20.97 9.68 6.32
N PHE A 42 20.65 10.86 5.80
CA PHE A 42 21.14 12.13 6.34
C PHE A 42 20.69 12.35 7.78
N MET A 43 19.48 11.96 8.13
CA MET A 43 19.01 12.00 9.51
C MET A 43 19.88 11.13 10.43
N PHE A 44 20.20 9.90 10.01
CA PHE A 44 21.04 8.98 10.78
C PHE A 44 22.54 9.35 10.80
N MET A 45 23.02 10.15 9.85
CA MET A 45 24.36 10.77 9.96
C MET A 45 24.45 11.76 11.14
N ARG A 46 23.32 12.40 11.50
CA ARG A 46 23.25 13.31 12.65
C ARG A 46 22.91 12.56 13.95
N PHE A 47 22.00 11.61 13.89
CA PHE A 47 21.53 10.83 15.04
C PHE A 47 21.88 9.36 14.80
N LYS A 48 22.74 8.80 15.63
CA LYS A 48 23.17 7.40 15.48
C LYS A 48 22.03 6.38 15.61
N GLN A 49 21.03 6.70 16.41
CA GLN A 49 19.83 5.90 16.65
C GLN A 49 18.61 6.79 16.86
N VAL A 50 17.44 6.32 16.46
CA VAL A 50 16.15 6.97 16.69
C VAL A 50 15.23 5.95 17.35
N ASP A 51 14.77 6.23 18.57
CA ASP A 51 13.98 5.29 19.41
C ASP A 51 14.63 3.90 19.54
N GLY A 52 15.98 3.87 19.60
CA GLY A 52 16.75 2.64 19.66
C GLY A 52 16.89 1.89 18.33
N PHE A 53 16.29 2.35 17.25
CA PHE A 53 16.45 1.73 15.92
C PHE A 53 17.67 2.26 15.19
N THR A 54 18.38 1.36 14.50
CA THR A 54 19.52 1.67 13.64
C THR A 54 19.05 2.06 12.23
N TYR A 55 19.93 2.69 11.47
CA TYR A 55 19.66 3.05 10.08
C TYR A 55 19.23 1.85 9.21
N THR A 56 19.88 0.70 9.37
CA THR A 56 19.58 -0.51 8.62
C THR A 56 18.20 -1.08 8.95
N GLU A 57 17.79 -1.06 10.22
CA GLU A 57 16.48 -1.52 10.67
C GLU A 57 15.34 -0.60 10.15
N VAL A 58 15.56 0.71 10.18
CA VAL A 58 14.59 1.69 9.62
C VAL A 58 14.52 1.56 8.10
N SER A 59 15.65 1.36 7.43
CA SER A 59 15.70 1.14 5.99
C SER A 59 14.96 -0.13 5.58
N LEU A 60 15.05 -1.19 6.38
CA LEU A 60 14.30 -2.43 6.18
C LEU A 60 12.78 -2.18 6.32
N CYS A 61 12.38 -1.49 7.37
CA CYS A 61 11.00 -1.07 7.57
C CYS A 61 10.46 -0.30 6.36
N TYR A 62 11.19 0.73 5.93
CA TYR A 62 10.84 1.55 4.77
C TYR A 62 10.71 0.72 3.49
N ALA A 63 11.66 -0.17 3.21
CA ALA A 63 11.65 -0.99 2.00
C ALA A 63 10.45 -1.95 1.95
N ILE A 64 10.09 -2.58 3.07
CA ILE A 64 8.92 -3.47 3.18
C ILE A 64 7.63 -2.69 2.91
N VAL A 65 7.46 -1.55 3.57
CA VAL A 65 6.26 -0.70 3.39
C VAL A 65 6.18 -0.16 1.97
N LEU A 66 7.29 0.32 1.41
CA LEU A 66 7.34 0.84 0.05
C LEU A 66 6.97 -0.23 -0.98
N LEU A 67 7.47 -1.47 -0.80
CA LEU A 67 7.13 -2.58 -1.70
C LEU A 67 5.65 -2.94 -1.60
N SER A 68 5.12 -3.09 -0.39
CA SER A 68 3.70 -3.38 -0.16
C SER A 68 2.80 -2.30 -0.76
N PHE A 69 3.14 -1.03 -0.53
CA PHE A 69 2.40 0.11 -1.06
C PHE A 69 2.46 0.17 -2.58
N SER A 70 3.65 0.01 -3.19
CA SER A 70 3.80 0.08 -4.65
C SER A 70 3.04 -1.04 -5.37
N LEU A 71 2.99 -2.25 -4.78
CA LEU A 71 2.20 -3.35 -5.31
C LEU A 71 0.69 -3.10 -5.13
N ALA A 72 0.26 -2.58 -3.98
CA ALA A 72 -1.12 -2.19 -3.79
C ALA A 72 -1.54 -1.10 -4.78
N GLU A 73 -0.74 -0.07 -4.98
CA GLU A 73 -0.97 1.01 -5.94
C GLU A 73 -1.06 0.49 -7.39
N LEU A 74 -0.24 -0.48 -7.75
CA LEU A 74 -0.24 -1.07 -9.08
C LEU A 74 -1.55 -1.81 -9.38
N PHE A 75 -2.07 -2.58 -8.43
CA PHE A 75 -3.24 -3.44 -8.64
C PHE A 75 -4.57 -2.79 -8.25
N PHE A 76 -4.59 -1.90 -7.25
CA PHE A 76 -5.81 -1.34 -6.67
C PHE A 76 -6.05 0.13 -7.03
N ARG A 77 -5.33 0.67 -8.02
CA ARG A 77 -5.43 2.07 -8.44
C ARG A 77 -6.84 2.48 -8.88
N GLY A 78 -7.63 1.56 -9.40
CA GLY A 78 -9.01 1.83 -9.78
C GLY A 78 -9.87 2.33 -8.62
N PHE A 79 -9.60 1.87 -7.40
CA PHE A 79 -10.30 2.33 -6.19
C PHE A 79 -9.79 3.69 -5.70
N ASP A 80 -8.51 3.96 -5.83
CA ASP A 80 -7.90 5.23 -5.43
C ASP A 80 -8.33 6.43 -6.31
N THR A 81 -8.79 6.16 -7.53
CA THR A 81 -9.29 7.18 -8.46
C THR A 81 -10.80 7.06 -8.71
N PHE A 82 -11.51 6.44 -7.79
CA PHE A 82 -12.93 6.13 -7.92
C PHE A 82 -13.81 7.37 -7.86
N ASP A 83 -13.35 8.43 -7.18
CA ASP A 83 -13.96 9.76 -7.16
C ASP A 83 -14.28 10.28 -8.58
N ARG A 84 -13.32 10.14 -9.50
CA ARG A 84 -13.49 10.55 -10.89
C ARG A 84 -14.49 9.68 -11.63
N MET A 85 -14.51 8.38 -11.35
CA MET A 85 -15.47 7.44 -11.95
C MET A 85 -16.91 7.78 -11.56
N ILE A 86 -17.13 8.12 -10.29
CA ILE A 86 -18.44 8.60 -9.79
C ILE A 86 -18.78 9.96 -10.40
N GLY A 87 -17.86 10.92 -10.32
CA GLY A 87 -18.08 12.29 -10.81
C GLY A 87 -18.42 12.36 -12.30
N ASN A 88 -17.84 11.47 -13.12
CA ASN A 88 -18.08 11.38 -14.57
C ASN A 88 -19.28 10.47 -14.92
N GLY A 89 -20.00 9.89 -13.97
CA GLY A 89 -21.09 8.94 -14.24
C GLY A 89 -20.64 7.60 -14.87
N GLU A 90 -19.34 7.32 -14.87
CA GLU A 90 -18.80 6.10 -15.49
C GLU A 90 -19.19 4.84 -14.71
N PHE A 91 -19.51 4.98 -13.43
CA PHE A 91 -19.89 3.86 -12.56
C PHE A 91 -21.23 3.23 -13.01
N ASP A 92 -22.15 4.00 -13.58
CA ASP A 92 -23.40 3.46 -14.13
C ASP A 92 -23.13 2.38 -15.19
N ARG A 93 -22.09 2.60 -16.03
CA ARG A 93 -21.68 1.61 -17.03
C ARG A 93 -21.06 0.35 -16.40
N VAL A 94 -20.51 0.45 -15.21
CA VAL A 94 -20.00 -0.70 -14.44
C VAL A 94 -21.16 -1.54 -13.92
N LEU A 95 -22.22 -0.89 -13.39
CA LEU A 95 -23.36 -1.57 -12.78
C LEU A 95 -24.20 -2.36 -13.78
N VAL A 96 -24.31 -1.91 -15.04
CA VAL A 96 -25.08 -2.63 -16.06
C VAL A 96 -24.36 -3.86 -16.63
N ARG A 97 -23.09 -4.04 -16.33
CA ARG A 97 -22.32 -5.20 -16.82
C ARG A 97 -22.59 -6.43 -15.94
N PRO A 98 -22.80 -7.62 -16.53
CA PRO A 98 -23.06 -8.86 -15.77
C PRO A 98 -21.76 -9.44 -15.15
N ARG A 99 -21.05 -8.62 -14.36
CA ARG A 99 -19.78 -8.97 -13.70
C ARG A 99 -19.72 -8.29 -12.34
N ASN A 100 -18.85 -8.83 -11.47
CA ASN A 100 -18.64 -8.24 -10.15
C ASN A 100 -18.06 -6.83 -10.30
N GLU A 101 -18.70 -5.83 -9.68
CA GLU A 101 -18.34 -4.42 -9.75
C GLU A 101 -16.94 -4.16 -9.18
N VAL A 102 -16.54 -4.84 -8.09
CA VAL A 102 -15.22 -4.73 -7.49
C VAL A 102 -14.14 -5.13 -8.50
N PHE A 103 -14.37 -6.22 -9.24
CA PHE A 103 -13.44 -6.66 -10.27
C PHE A 103 -13.33 -5.66 -11.43
N LEU A 104 -14.46 -5.09 -11.86
CA LEU A 104 -14.47 -4.11 -12.95
C LEU A 104 -13.78 -2.81 -12.56
N VAL A 105 -14.01 -2.32 -11.33
CA VAL A 105 -13.32 -1.13 -10.81
C VAL A 105 -11.82 -1.40 -10.67
N LEU A 106 -11.42 -2.56 -10.15
CA LEU A 106 -10.03 -2.96 -10.04
C LEU A 106 -9.32 -2.95 -11.40
N CYS A 107 -10.00 -3.44 -12.45
CA CYS A 107 -9.46 -3.49 -13.82
C CYS A 107 -9.59 -2.16 -14.58
N SER A 108 -10.32 -1.17 -14.08
CA SER A 108 -10.62 0.07 -14.79
C SER A 108 -9.38 0.94 -15.01
N ARG A 109 -8.43 0.89 -14.07
CA ARG A 109 -7.21 1.68 -14.12
C ARG A 109 -6.03 0.92 -13.53
N MET A 110 -4.94 0.89 -14.29
CA MET A 110 -3.65 0.34 -13.89
C MET A 110 -2.55 1.33 -14.32
N ASP A 111 -1.88 1.93 -13.35
CA ASP A 111 -0.81 2.90 -13.62
C ASP A 111 0.55 2.16 -13.67
N LEU A 112 0.87 1.63 -14.87
CA LEU A 112 2.10 0.85 -15.09
C LEU A 112 3.39 1.65 -14.86
N GLU A 113 3.34 2.99 -14.92
CA GLU A 113 4.48 3.87 -14.60
C GLU A 113 5.01 3.65 -13.17
N ARG A 114 4.16 3.13 -12.28
CA ARG A 114 4.52 2.84 -10.89
C ARG A 114 5.41 1.62 -10.70
N PHE A 115 5.67 0.86 -11.78
CA PHE A 115 6.72 -0.17 -11.77
C PHE A 115 8.08 0.39 -11.35
N GLY A 116 8.41 1.65 -11.71
CA GLY A 116 9.64 2.31 -11.28
C GLY A 116 9.78 2.31 -9.75
N LYS A 117 8.70 2.68 -9.04
CA LYS A 117 8.66 2.65 -7.56
C LYS A 117 8.84 1.23 -7.01
N GLY A 118 8.18 0.25 -7.62
CA GLY A 118 8.30 -1.17 -7.23
C GLY A 118 9.71 -1.73 -7.42
N ILE A 119 10.36 -1.43 -8.55
CA ILE A 119 11.76 -1.82 -8.81
C ILE A 119 12.68 -1.23 -7.76
N MET A 120 12.52 0.07 -7.45
CA MET A 120 13.32 0.71 -6.41
C MET A 120 13.07 0.11 -5.03
N ALA A 121 11.83 -0.24 -4.71
CA ALA A 121 11.46 -0.90 -3.46
C ALA A 121 12.17 -2.27 -3.31
N ILE A 122 12.20 -3.06 -4.39
CA ILE A 122 12.91 -4.35 -4.41
C ILE A 122 14.42 -4.13 -4.21
N PHE A 123 15.01 -3.15 -4.90
CA PHE A 123 16.43 -2.83 -4.74
C PHE A 123 16.75 -2.42 -3.29
N LEU A 124 15.97 -1.52 -2.70
CA LEU A 124 16.13 -1.10 -1.31
C LEU A 124 15.92 -2.25 -0.33
N LEU A 125 14.96 -3.15 -0.61
CA LEU A 125 14.73 -4.33 0.22
C LEU A 125 15.93 -5.27 0.21
N ILE A 126 16.47 -5.58 -0.96
CA ILE A 126 17.68 -6.44 -1.09
C ILE A 126 18.84 -5.80 -0.34
N TRP A 127 19.06 -4.49 -0.53
CA TRP A 127 20.13 -3.78 0.16
C TRP A 127 19.94 -3.82 1.69
N ALA A 128 18.73 -3.57 2.19
CA ALA A 128 18.42 -3.58 3.62
C ALA A 128 18.60 -4.99 4.22
N LEU A 129 18.17 -6.04 3.52
CA LEU A 129 18.34 -7.43 3.97
C LEU A 129 19.80 -7.87 4.05
N GLN A 130 20.67 -7.35 3.18
CA GLN A 130 22.11 -7.63 3.21
C GLN A 130 22.83 -6.91 4.35
N ASN A 131 22.36 -5.72 4.75
CA ASN A 131 23.03 -4.88 5.74
C ASN A 131 22.42 -4.98 7.15
N CYS A 132 21.22 -5.55 7.29
CA CYS A 132 20.59 -5.76 8.59
C CYS A 132 21.03 -7.12 9.18
N PRO A 133 21.50 -7.17 10.43
CA PRO A 133 21.91 -8.42 11.08
C PRO A 133 20.67 -9.24 11.47
N ILE A 134 20.17 -10.03 10.55
CA ILE A 134 19.01 -10.90 10.76
C ILE A 134 19.50 -12.36 10.84
N ASP A 135 19.21 -13.04 11.93
CA ASP A 135 19.42 -14.49 12.04
C ASP A 135 18.34 -15.22 11.25
N TRP A 136 18.63 -15.60 10.04
CA TRP A 136 17.67 -16.19 9.14
C TRP A 136 17.22 -17.58 9.61
N CYS A 137 15.89 -17.72 9.77
CA CYS A 137 15.21 -18.99 9.94
C CYS A 137 13.92 -19.00 9.10
N ALA A 138 13.36 -20.18 8.87
CA ALA A 138 12.15 -20.32 8.05
C ALA A 138 11.00 -19.42 8.55
N ALA A 139 10.84 -19.26 9.87
CA ALA A 139 9.81 -18.40 10.44
C ALA A 139 10.02 -16.92 10.09
N ARG A 140 11.27 -16.40 10.11
CA ARG A 140 11.56 -15.01 9.75
C ARG A 140 11.36 -14.74 8.25
N VAL A 141 11.70 -15.71 7.39
CA VAL A 141 11.40 -15.61 5.95
C VAL A 141 9.88 -15.54 5.72
N MET A 142 9.12 -16.40 6.38
CA MET A 142 7.65 -16.36 6.30
C MET A 142 7.09 -15.05 6.86
N THR A 143 7.67 -14.51 7.92
CA THR A 143 7.27 -13.20 8.47
C THR A 143 7.43 -12.10 7.43
N LEU A 144 8.57 -12.03 6.75
CA LEU A 144 8.81 -11.05 5.69
C LEU A 144 7.77 -11.16 4.57
N ILE A 145 7.48 -12.37 4.12
CA ILE A 145 6.46 -12.61 3.09
C ILE A 145 5.08 -12.16 3.57
N PHE A 146 4.70 -12.51 4.80
CA PHE A 146 3.40 -12.13 5.37
C PHE A 146 3.30 -10.62 5.61
N MET A 147 4.39 -9.93 5.96
CA MET A 147 4.42 -8.47 6.06
C MET A 147 4.12 -7.81 4.71
N ILE A 148 4.75 -8.30 3.63
CA ILE A 148 4.53 -7.75 2.28
C ILE A 148 3.10 -8.02 1.82
N LEU A 149 2.62 -9.26 1.92
CA LEU A 149 1.27 -9.62 1.49
C LEU A 149 0.19 -8.96 2.35
N GLY A 150 0.38 -8.96 3.68
CA GLY A 150 -0.53 -8.29 4.61
C GLY A 150 -0.58 -6.79 4.37
N GLY A 151 0.56 -6.17 4.03
CA GLY A 151 0.63 -4.76 3.66
C GLY A 151 -0.16 -4.45 2.40
N ILE A 152 -0.04 -5.29 1.35
CA ILE A 152 -0.82 -5.13 0.12
C ILE A 152 -2.33 -5.18 0.43
N VAL A 153 -2.77 -6.18 1.20
CA VAL A 153 -4.20 -6.35 1.56
C VAL A 153 -4.69 -5.17 2.40
N LEU A 154 -3.87 -4.69 3.32
CA LEU A 154 -4.23 -3.55 4.17
C LEU A 154 -4.38 -2.26 3.36
N PHE A 155 -3.43 -1.92 2.49
CA PHE A 155 -3.55 -0.77 1.59
C PHE A 155 -4.74 -0.90 0.64
N ALA A 156 -5.00 -2.11 0.11
CA ALA A 156 -6.19 -2.39 -0.68
C ALA A 156 -7.48 -2.12 0.11
N GLY A 157 -7.53 -2.49 1.39
CA GLY A 157 -8.65 -2.20 2.28
C GLY A 157 -8.88 -0.70 2.47
N VAL A 158 -7.80 0.08 2.65
CA VAL A 158 -7.89 1.55 2.78
C VAL A 158 -8.40 2.18 1.47
N TYR A 159 -7.91 1.74 0.30
CA TYR A 159 -8.44 2.19 -0.99
C TYR A 159 -9.93 1.83 -1.17
N LEU A 160 -10.35 0.68 -0.65
CA LEU A 160 -11.75 0.26 -0.71
C LEU A 160 -12.64 1.13 0.18
N ILE A 161 -12.16 1.56 1.36
CA ILE A 161 -12.86 2.54 2.22
C ILE A 161 -12.96 3.88 1.49
N PHE A 162 -11.86 4.35 0.89
CA PHE A 162 -11.87 5.57 0.08
C PHE A 162 -12.96 5.53 -0.99
N ALA A 163 -12.94 4.49 -1.80
CA ALA A 163 -13.93 4.32 -2.86
C ALA A 163 -15.37 4.19 -2.31
N GLY A 164 -15.54 3.55 -1.15
CA GLY A 164 -16.83 3.45 -0.46
C GLY A 164 -17.37 4.81 0.00
N LEU A 165 -16.48 5.72 0.42
CA LEU A 165 -16.84 7.08 0.82
C LEU A 165 -17.25 7.97 -0.36
N CYS A 166 -16.67 7.72 -1.56
CA CYS A 166 -17.05 8.44 -2.78
C CYS A 166 -18.55 8.34 -3.12
N PHE A 167 -19.26 7.32 -2.63
CA PHE A 167 -20.71 7.22 -2.81
C PHE A 167 -21.51 8.23 -2.00
N PHE A 168 -20.94 8.78 -0.93
CA PHE A 168 -21.61 9.71 -0.02
C PHE A 168 -21.13 11.14 -0.18
N THR A 169 -19.89 11.33 -0.61
CA THR A 169 -19.30 12.66 -0.81
C THR A 169 -18.24 12.63 -1.91
N LEU A 170 -18.27 13.65 -2.76
CA LEU A 170 -17.20 13.90 -3.75
C LEU A 170 -16.24 14.99 -3.25
N GLU A 171 -16.67 15.78 -2.26
CA GLU A 171 -15.90 16.84 -1.65
C GLU A 171 -15.25 16.37 -0.35
N GLY A 172 -14.06 16.88 -0.06
CA GLY A 172 -13.36 16.59 1.20
C GLY A 172 -12.68 15.21 1.27
N LEU A 173 -12.58 14.49 0.15
CA LEU A 173 -11.86 13.20 0.07
C LEU A 173 -10.35 13.33 0.29
N GLU A 174 -9.82 14.56 0.27
CA GLU A 174 -8.42 14.84 0.63
C GLU A 174 -8.05 14.34 2.03
N PHE A 175 -9.01 14.32 2.96
CA PHE A 175 -8.80 13.75 4.30
C PHE A 175 -8.39 12.27 4.24
N ILE A 176 -8.89 11.51 3.27
CA ILE A 176 -8.57 10.08 3.13
C ILE A 176 -7.23 9.87 2.44
N ASN A 177 -6.84 10.79 1.56
CA ASN A 177 -5.48 10.82 1.03
C ASN A 177 -4.45 10.96 2.17
N ILE A 178 -4.81 11.66 3.26
CA ILE A 178 -3.99 11.71 4.48
C ILE A 178 -3.84 10.32 5.12
N LEU A 179 -4.86 9.46 5.06
CA LEU A 179 -4.73 8.08 5.56
C LEU A 179 -3.85 7.22 4.66
N THR A 180 -4.05 7.25 3.34
CA THR A 180 -3.29 6.41 2.39
C THR A 180 -1.84 6.85 2.28
N ASP A 181 -1.61 8.11 1.92
CA ASP A 181 -0.27 8.68 1.82
C ASP A 181 0.37 8.86 3.19
N GLY A 182 -0.42 9.22 4.21
CA GLY A 182 0.05 9.30 5.59
C GLY A 182 0.56 7.96 6.10
N MET A 183 -0.15 6.85 5.87
CA MET A 183 0.33 5.51 6.23
C MET A 183 1.63 5.14 5.52
N ARG A 184 1.79 5.51 4.24
CA ARG A 184 3.04 5.32 3.50
C ARG A 184 4.17 6.16 4.10
N GLU A 185 3.91 7.44 4.35
CA GLU A 185 4.92 8.38 4.85
C GLU A 185 5.33 8.04 6.29
N HIS A 186 4.36 7.79 7.17
CA HIS A 186 4.63 7.38 8.57
C HIS A 186 5.20 5.96 8.65
N GLY A 187 4.86 5.09 7.69
CA GLY A 187 5.41 3.74 7.61
C GLY A 187 6.89 3.66 7.25
N ARG A 188 7.52 4.77 6.89
CA ARG A 188 8.99 4.83 6.70
C ARG A 188 9.76 4.52 7.97
N TYR A 189 9.17 4.81 9.13
CA TYR A 189 9.76 4.60 10.44
C TYR A 189 8.92 3.59 11.23
N PRO A 190 9.53 2.85 12.16
CA PRO A 190 8.78 2.03 13.11
C PRO A 190 7.75 2.88 13.87
N LEU A 191 6.52 2.39 13.99
CA LEU A 191 5.40 3.17 14.51
C LEU A 191 5.56 3.64 15.96
N SER A 192 6.44 3.00 16.75
CA SER A 192 6.74 3.44 18.13
C SER A 192 7.28 4.87 18.20
N ILE A 193 7.98 5.33 17.17
CA ILE A 193 8.58 6.67 17.10
C ILE A 193 7.50 7.77 17.19
N TYR A 194 6.28 7.51 16.71
CA TYR A 194 5.17 8.47 16.72
C TYR A 194 4.39 8.51 18.03
N GLY A 195 4.81 7.71 19.02
CA GLY A 195 4.22 7.67 20.36
C GLY A 195 3.07 6.66 20.50
N LYS A 196 2.68 6.45 21.78
CA LYS A 196 1.72 5.38 22.15
C LYS A 196 0.33 5.56 21.54
N GLY A 197 -0.14 6.79 21.35
CA GLY A 197 -1.47 7.07 20.80
C GLY A 197 -1.58 6.60 19.33
N VAL A 198 -0.59 6.94 18.50
CA VAL A 198 -0.54 6.52 17.09
C VAL A 198 -0.39 5.01 16.99
N LEU A 199 0.48 4.41 17.81
CA LEU A 199 0.66 2.97 17.83
C LEU A 199 -0.66 2.25 18.19
N THR A 200 -1.40 2.73 19.20
CA THR A 200 -2.69 2.16 19.62
C THR A 200 -3.73 2.28 18.48
N PHE A 201 -3.84 3.46 17.88
CA PHE A 201 -4.73 3.67 16.73
C PHE A 201 -4.41 2.72 15.58
N CYS A 202 -3.12 2.60 15.22
CA CYS A 202 -2.63 1.72 14.17
C CYS A 202 -2.63 0.23 14.55
N THR A 203 -2.98 -0.12 15.79
CA THR A 203 -3.14 -1.51 16.20
C THR A 203 -4.60 -1.95 16.15
N TYR A 204 -5.53 -1.10 16.61
CA TYR A 204 -6.93 -1.49 16.85
C TYR A 204 -7.92 -0.95 15.81
N ILE A 205 -7.68 0.21 15.22
CA ILE A 205 -8.60 0.83 14.26
C ILE A 205 -8.19 0.53 12.83
N VAL A 206 -6.97 0.90 12.44
CA VAL A 206 -6.40 0.53 11.15
C VAL A 206 -5.21 -0.38 11.46
N PRO A 207 -5.31 -1.72 11.34
CA PRO A 207 -4.36 -2.67 11.92
C PRO A 207 -2.97 -2.66 11.25
N TYR A 208 -2.45 -1.46 11.01
CA TYR A 208 -1.19 -1.21 10.34
C TYR A 208 0.02 -1.65 11.17
N ALA A 209 -0.05 -1.46 12.51
CA ALA A 209 1.01 -1.92 13.42
C ALA A 209 1.16 -3.44 13.42
N LEU A 210 0.06 -4.19 13.16
CA LEU A 210 0.11 -5.65 13.06
C LEU A 210 0.83 -6.13 11.80
N VAL A 211 0.92 -5.28 10.78
CA VAL A 211 1.62 -5.59 9.53
C VAL A 211 3.06 -5.08 9.54
N GLN A 212 3.27 -3.89 10.11
CA GLN A 212 4.54 -3.19 10.01
C GLN A 212 5.39 -3.33 11.29
N TYR A 213 4.86 -2.98 12.46
CA TYR A 213 5.66 -2.78 13.67
C TYR A 213 6.00 -4.09 14.40
N TYR A 214 4.97 -4.84 14.83
CA TYR A 214 5.19 -6.05 15.62
C TYR A 214 5.96 -7.16 14.88
N PRO A 215 5.64 -7.46 13.60
CA PRO A 215 6.42 -8.44 12.86
C PRO A 215 7.85 -7.97 12.57
N LEU A 216 8.06 -6.64 12.37
CA LEU A 216 9.41 -6.09 12.22
C LEU A 216 10.24 -6.36 13.49
N MET A 217 9.68 -6.14 14.70
CA MET A 217 10.38 -6.39 15.97
C MET A 217 10.81 -7.86 16.10
N TYR A 218 9.97 -8.80 15.62
CA TYR A 218 10.33 -10.22 15.56
C TYR A 218 11.41 -10.49 14.50
N LEU A 219 11.30 -9.87 13.31
CA LEU A 219 12.24 -10.05 12.21
C LEU A 219 13.67 -9.63 12.59
N ILE A 220 13.82 -8.48 13.27
CA ILE A 220 15.12 -7.95 13.74
C ILE A 220 15.60 -8.58 15.05
N GLY A 221 14.86 -9.54 15.63
CA GLY A 221 15.27 -10.29 16.81
C GLY A 221 15.10 -9.56 18.14
N ARG A 222 14.36 -8.44 18.18
CA ARG A 222 14.06 -7.71 19.43
C ARG A 222 12.94 -8.36 20.24
N HIS A 223 12.07 -9.11 19.58
CA HIS A 223 11.02 -9.93 20.18
C HIS A 223 11.15 -11.37 19.70
N ASN A 224 11.13 -12.32 20.62
CA ASN A 224 11.28 -13.75 20.30
C ASN A 224 9.93 -14.49 20.17
N ASP A 225 8.80 -13.76 20.23
CA ASP A 225 7.49 -14.40 20.12
C ASP A 225 7.17 -14.70 18.63
N ALA A 226 7.25 -15.98 18.28
CA ALA A 226 6.94 -16.47 16.94
C ALA A 226 5.48 -16.18 16.51
N ARG A 227 4.56 -15.86 17.44
CA ARG A 227 3.18 -15.47 17.12
C ARG A 227 3.14 -14.17 16.32
N ALA A 228 4.15 -13.31 16.44
CA ALA A 228 4.26 -12.08 15.66
C ALA A 228 4.29 -12.33 14.15
N MET A 229 4.72 -13.52 13.71
CA MET A 229 4.67 -13.96 12.30
C MET A 229 3.24 -13.98 11.74
N LEU A 230 2.24 -14.32 12.56
CA LEU A 230 0.85 -14.45 12.13
C LEU A 230 0.06 -13.12 12.16
N LEU A 231 0.59 -12.10 12.80
CA LEU A 231 -0.11 -10.82 12.95
C LEU A 231 -0.48 -10.16 11.60
N PRO A 232 0.37 -10.17 10.56
CA PRO A 232 -0.02 -9.65 9.25
C PRO A 232 -1.19 -10.42 8.60
N VAL A 233 -1.27 -11.73 8.85
CA VAL A 233 -2.38 -12.56 8.38
C VAL A 233 -3.67 -12.19 9.11
N ILE A 234 -3.59 -11.98 10.42
CA ILE A 234 -4.73 -11.50 11.23
C ILE A 234 -5.19 -10.12 10.73
N ALA A 235 -4.24 -9.22 10.42
CA ALA A 235 -4.55 -7.91 9.88
C ALA A 235 -5.31 -7.97 8.54
N CYS A 236 -5.16 -9.04 7.75
CA CYS A 236 -5.93 -9.21 6.51
C CYS A 236 -7.44 -9.31 6.73
N VAL A 237 -7.90 -9.65 7.95
CA VAL A 237 -9.33 -9.64 8.30
C VAL A 237 -9.94 -8.24 8.15
N PHE A 238 -9.12 -7.19 8.23
CA PHE A 238 -9.55 -5.80 8.01
C PHE A 238 -10.20 -5.57 6.64
N ILE A 239 -9.87 -6.37 5.62
CA ILE A 239 -10.50 -6.25 4.30
C ILE A 239 -12.01 -6.54 4.34
N VAL A 240 -12.48 -7.34 5.31
CA VAL A 240 -13.90 -7.71 5.43
C VAL A 240 -14.79 -6.49 5.74
N PRO A 241 -14.55 -5.73 6.83
CA PRO A 241 -15.33 -4.52 7.08
C PRO A 241 -15.18 -3.49 5.95
N CYS A 242 -14.01 -3.37 5.31
CA CYS A 242 -13.82 -2.48 4.16
C CYS A 242 -14.72 -2.88 2.98
N TYR A 243 -14.80 -4.18 2.67
CA TYR A 243 -15.66 -4.71 1.62
C TYR A 243 -17.16 -4.55 1.96
N LEU A 244 -17.55 -4.75 3.21
CA LEU A 244 -18.93 -4.52 3.65
C LEU A 244 -19.32 -3.04 3.53
N PHE A 245 -18.39 -2.15 3.86
CA PHE A 245 -18.59 -0.71 3.69
C PHE A 245 -18.74 -0.32 2.21
N TRP A 246 -17.89 -0.87 1.33
CA TRP A 246 -18.06 -0.72 -0.11
C TRP A 246 -19.45 -1.18 -0.58
N LYS A 247 -19.89 -2.38 -0.19
CA LYS A 247 -21.20 -2.92 -0.54
C LYS A 247 -22.34 -2.04 -0.03
N PHE A 248 -22.20 -1.47 1.15
CA PHE A 248 -23.14 -0.52 1.69
C PHE A 248 -23.23 0.74 0.80
N GLY A 249 -22.09 1.30 0.39
CA GLY A 249 -22.01 2.43 -0.53
C GLY A 249 -22.68 2.14 -1.87
N VAL A 250 -22.39 1.00 -2.50
CA VAL A 250 -22.99 0.59 -3.77
C VAL A 250 -24.52 0.52 -3.67
N ARG A 251 -25.07 0.03 -2.55
CA ARG A 251 -26.53 -0.05 -2.35
C ARG A 251 -27.20 1.31 -2.19
N HIS A 252 -26.47 2.33 -1.75
CA HIS A 252 -26.99 3.69 -1.56
C HIS A 252 -26.61 4.63 -2.71
N TYR A 253 -25.90 4.11 -3.71
CA TYR A 253 -25.50 4.88 -4.87
C TYR A 253 -26.72 5.40 -5.63
N ARG A 254 -26.70 6.68 -5.96
CA ARG A 254 -27.64 7.33 -6.86
C ARG A 254 -26.87 7.89 -8.04
N SER A 255 -27.33 7.60 -9.26
CA SER A 255 -26.71 8.13 -10.46
C SER A 255 -26.66 9.65 -10.41
N THR A 256 -25.52 10.23 -10.79
CA THR A 256 -25.34 11.69 -10.88
C THR A 256 -26.08 12.31 -12.07
N GLY A 257 -26.70 11.49 -12.92
CA GLY A 257 -27.59 11.97 -13.98
C GLY A 257 -26.89 12.73 -15.10
N SER A 258 -25.72 12.29 -15.50
CA SER A 258 -24.99 12.84 -16.66
C SER A 258 -25.36 12.13 -17.94
#